data_df36d0a56679926ccce8a3f9b03d6d3e
#
_entry.id   df36d0a56679926ccce8a3f9b03d6d3e
#
_cell.length_a   1.000
_cell.length_b   1.000
_cell.length_c   1.000
_cell.angle_alpha   90.00
_cell.angle_beta   90.00
_cell.angle_gamma   90.00
#
_symmetry.space_group_name_H-M   'P 1'
#
loop_
_entity.id
_entity.type
_entity.pdbx_description
1 polymer ?
#
loop_
_entity_poly.entity_id
_entity_poly.type
_entity_poly.pdbx_seq_one_letter_code
_entity_poly.pdbx_strand_id
1 'polypeptide(L)'
;MTTTTRVRPLRSDVREQIVTAAGAEFAERGYAGTSVAQVAARAGFTKGAVYSNFEGKPELFAAAMQAYFAGAVVGAFADALGAAASPSDQPTAQAMAHALAENVLLGERWPTLLGEFRAVVAQEPALRDLYAELRLTQRTQLVDALRRAGEQVPLRVGLDLEVAATLLHTCVHGLSVERSAAPEAMPTALVEGLFTQVLEGILA
;
A
#
# COMPACT_ATOMS: atom_id res chain seq x y z
N MET A 1 25.70 -3.93 39.98
CA MET A 1 24.52 -3.18 39.51
C MET A 1 24.85 -2.58 38.15
N THR A 2 24.42 -3.22 37.07
CA THR A 2 24.69 -2.77 35.71
C THR A 2 23.60 -1.78 35.31
N THR A 3 23.95 -0.51 35.23
CA THR A 3 23.03 0.55 34.77
C THR A 3 22.87 0.45 33.28
N THR A 4 21.77 -0.16 32.84
CA THR A 4 21.40 -0.21 31.41
C THR A 4 21.06 1.22 30.98
N THR A 5 21.96 1.88 30.28
CA THR A 5 21.72 3.18 29.66
C THR A 5 20.64 3.00 28.60
N ARG A 6 19.41 3.45 28.88
CA ARG A 6 18.28 3.45 27.95
C ARG A 6 18.61 4.45 26.84
N VAL A 7 19.11 3.95 25.72
CA VAL A 7 19.34 4.78 24.53
C VAL A 7 17.96 5.36 24.11
N ARG A 8 17.88 6.68 24.01
CA ARG A 8 16.66 7.36 23.54
C ARG A 8 16.47 6.99 22.06
N PRO A 9 15.31 6.42 21.66
CA PRO A 9 15.05 6.07 20.27
C PRO A 9 15.20 7.29 19.35
N LEU A 10 15.70 7.09 18.14
CA LEU A 10 15.73 8.13 17.13
C LEU A 10 14.29 8.56 16.78
N ARG A 11 14.10 9.79 16.35
CA ARG A 11 12.77 10.32 16.00
C ARG A 11 12.14 9.53 14.83
N SER A 12 12.97 9.04 13.89
CA SER A 12 12.56 8.14 12.82
C SER A 12 11.94 6.85 13.35
N ASP A 13 12.60 6.23 14.35
CA ASP A 13 12.18 4.95 14.91
C ASP A 13 10.85 5.08 15.68
N VAL A 14 10.68 6.21 16.38
CA VAL A 14 9.41 6.53 17.07
C VAL A 14 8.28 6.71 16.06
N ARG A 15 8.53 7.43 14.95
CA ARG A 15 7.53 7.65 13.91
C ARG A 15 7.12 6.34 13.25
N GLU A 16 8.07 5.47 12.94
CA GLU A 16 7.82 4.16 12.34
C GLU A 16 6.99 3.25 13.27
N GLN A 17 7.33 3.20 14.56
CA GLN A 17 6.56 2.43 15.56
C GLN A 17 5.12 2.95 15.70
N ILE A 18 4.92 4.27 15.66
CA ILE A 18 3.58 4.87 15.68
C ILE A 18 2.80 4.50 14.43
N VAL A 19 3.42 4.55 13.24
CA VAL A 19 2.79 4.17 11.96
C VAL A 19 2.40 2.69 11.94
N THR A 20 3.27 1.81 12.43
CA THR A 20 2.97 0.37 12.55
C THR A 20 1.79 0.12 13.48
N ALA A 21 1.77 0.74 14.66
CA ALA A 21 0.65 0.64 15.59
C ALA A 21 -0.64 1.21 15.02
N ALA A 22 -0.55 2.33 14.28
CA ALA A 22 -1.69 2.95 13.61
C ALA A 22 -2.28 2.01 12.55
N GLY A 23 -1.42 1.37 11.75
CA GLY A 23 -1.84 0.37 10.76
C GLY A 23 -2.67 -0.74 11.39
N ALA A 24 -2.20 -1.30 12.50
CA ALA A 24 -2.91 -2.35 13.23
C ALA A 24 -4.25 -1.86 13.82
N GLU A 25 -4.28 -0.66 14.45
CA GLU A 25 -5.52 -0.09 15.01
C GLU A 25 -6.56 0.20 13.91
N PHE A 26 -6.14 0.79 12.79
CA PHE A 26 -7.03 1.04 11.66
C PHE A 26 -7.55 -0.26 11.06
N ALA A 27 -6.72 -1.27 10.89
CA ALA A 27 -7.13 -2.57 10.37
C ALA A 27 -8.14 -3.29 11.27
N GLU A 28 -8.01 -3.16 12.59
CA GLU A 28 -8.92 -3.79 13.54
C GLU A 28 -10.25 -3.04 13.70
N ARG A 29 -10.23 -1.70 13.73
CA ARG A 29 -11.35 -0.85 14.17
C ARG A 29 -11.97 0.02 13.09
N GLY A 30 -11.38 0.05 11.91
CA GLY A 30 -11.77 0.98 10.85
C GLY A 30 -11.22 2.40 11.09
N TYR A 31 -11.38 3.26 10.07
CA TYR A 31 -11.00 4.66 10.22
C TYR A 31 -11.83 5.35 11.30
N ALA A 32 -13.16 5.22 11.27
CA ALA A 32 -14.05 5.89 12.22
C ALA A 32 -13.80 5.44 13.67
N GLY A 33 -13.63 4.14 13.91
CA GLY A 33 -13.46 3.53 15.24
C GLY A 33 -12.11 3.72 15.90
N THR A 34 -11.10 4.22 15.17
CA THR A 34 -9.74 4.43 15.69
C THR A 34 -9.57 5.86 16.22
N SER A 35 -8.88 6.00 17.34
CA SER A 35 -8.47 7.30 17.92
C SER A 35 -6.96 7.37 18.09
N VAL A 36 -6.41 8.61 18.06
CA VAL A 36 -4.98 8.86 18.31
C VAL A 36 -4.55 8.35 19.69
N ALA A 37 -5.46 8.33 20.67
CA ALA A 37 -5.18 7.80 22.00
C ALA A 37 -4.93 6.28 22.00
N GLN A 38 -5.73 5.53 21.24
CA GLN A 38 -5.56 4.08 21.10
C GLN A 38 -4.25 3.74 20.39
N VAL A 39 -3.94 4.47 19.31
CA VAL A 39 -2.67 4.30 18.59
C VAL A 39 -1.48 4.59 19.52
N ALA A 40 -1.51 5.69 20.29
CA ALA A 40 -0.47 6.03 21.24
C ALA A 40 -0.27 4.92 22.28
N ALA A 41 -1.37 4.42 22.86
CA ALA A 41 -1.33 3.32 23.83
C ALA A 41 -0.74 2.04 23.25
N ARG A 42 -1.18 1.65 22.02
CA ARG A 42 -0.65 0.46 21.31
C ARG A 42 0.83 0.59 20.99
N ALA A 43 1.27 1.77 20.58
CA ALA A 43 2.68 2.05 20.28
C ALA A 43 3.57 2.19 21.52
N GLY A 44 3.01 2.23 22.71
CA GLY A 44 3.75 2.45 23.96
C GLY A 44 4.23 3.90 24.16
N PHE A 45 3.57 4.86 23.49
CA PHE A 45 3.89 6.28 23.55
C PHE A 45 2.77 7.12 24.17
N THR A 46 3.07 8.36 24.48
CA THR A 46 2.07 9.35 24.91
C THR A 46 1.34 9.95 23.70
N LYS A 47 0.12 10.47 23.89
CA LYS A 47 -0.56 11.27 22.87
C LYS A 47 0.30 12.43 22.36
N GLY A 48 1.05 13.09 23.26
CA GLY A 48 1.97 14.17 22.89
C GLY A 48 3.07 13.72 21.92
N ALA A 49 3.58 12.49 22.08
CA ALA A 49 4.55 11.93 21.17
C ALA A 49 3.94 11.68 19.77
N VAL A 50 2.67 11.27 19.70
CA VAL A 50 1.98 11.15 18.40
C VAL A 50 1.77 12.52 17.76
N TYR A 51 1.24 13.51 18.50
CA TYR A 51 1.03 14.86 17.98
C TYR A 51 2.31 15.63 17.64
N SER A 52 3.47 15.22 18.18
CA SER A 52 4.77 15.79 17.75
C SER A 52 5.25 15.24 16.38
N ASN A 53 4.64 14.18 15.86
CA ASN A 53 4.98 13.54 14.60
C ASN A 53 3.88 13.63 13.53
N PHE A 54 2.63 13.87 13.94
CA PHE A 54 1.46 13.92 13.07
C PHE A 54 0.48 14.99 13.57
N GLU A 55 -0.05 15.80 12.67
CA GLU A 55 -1.02 16.87 13.02
C GLU A 55 -2.35 16.30 13.54
N GLY A 56 -2.68 15.05 13.16
CA GLY A 56 -3.89 14.41 13.62
C GLY A 56 -4.13 13.03 13.01
N LYS A 57 -5.34 12.53 13.26
CA LYS A 57 -5.78 11.21 12.76
C LYS A 57 -5.74 11.08 11.23
N PRO A 58 -6.12 12.10 10.42
CA PRO A 58 -6.02 11.99 8.95
C PRO A 58 -4.59 11.78 8.46
N GLU A 59 -3.62 12.56 8.95
CA GLU A 59 -2.22 12.41 8.57
C GLU A 59 -1.63 11.07 9.04
N LEU A 60 -1.96 10.65 10.26
CA LEU A 60 -1.57 9.35 10.79
C LEU A 60 -2.13 8.20 9.93
N PHE A 61 -3.37 8.32 9.47
CA PHE A 61 -3.97 7.36 8.54
C PHE A 61 -3.27 7.34 7.19
N ALA A 62 -3.00 8.52 6.61
CA ALA A 62 -2.27 8.62 5.34
C ALA A 62 -0.88 7.97 5.43
N ALA A 63 -0.16 8.18 6.54
CA ALA A 63 1.14 7.55 6.79
C ALA A 63 1.02 6.01 6.91
N ALA A 64 0.00 5.49 7.60
CA ALA A 64 -0.25 4.06 7.71
C ALA A 64 -0.62 3.43 6.35
N MET A 65 -1.48 4.10 5.56
CA MET A 65 -1.80 3.70 4.19
C MET A 65 -0.57 3.67 3.29
N GLN A 66 0.32 4.66 3.43
CA GLN A 66 1.55 4.74 2.66
C GLN A 66 2.51 3.58 2.99
N ALA A 67 2.67 3.26 4.28
CA ALA A 67 3.50 2.13 4.73
C ALA A 67 2.93 0.79 4.23
N TYR A 68 1.61 0.59 4.32
CA TYR A 68 0.95 -0.58 3.76
C TYR A 68 1.19 -0.70 2.26
N PHE A 69 0.97 0.37 1.50
CA PHE A 69 1.14 0.37 0.05
C PHE A 69 2.58 0.03 -0.36
N ALA A 70 3.57 0.61 0.30
CA ALA A 70 4.98 0.34 0.05
C ALA A 70 5.34 -1.13 0.32
N GLY A 71 4.84 -1.73 1.39
CA GLY A 71 5.06 -3.14 1.71
C GLY A 71 4.26 -4.09 0.83
N ALA A 72 2.94 -3.94 0.81
CA ALA A 72 2.06 -4.92 0.18
C ALA A 72 2.04 -4.81 -1.36
N VAL A 73 1.97 -3.62 -1.94
CA VAL A 73 1.84 -3.48 -3.40
C VAL A 73 3.22 -3.41 -4.06
N VAL A 74 4.07 -2.49 -3.61
CA VAL A 74 5.40 -2.30 -4.23
C VAL A 74 6.33 -3.47 -3.88
N GLY A 75 6.26 -3.99 -2.65
CA GLY A 75 7.00 -5.16 -2.21
C GLY A 75 6.65 -6.41 -3.02
N ALA A 76 5.34 -6.72 -3.16
CA ALA A 76 4.90 -7.84 -3.97
C ALA A 76 5.31 -7.75 -5.43
N PHE A 77 5.27 -6.54 -6.00
CA PHE A 77 5.75 -6.31 -7.36
C PHE A 77 7.26 -6.60 -7.48
N ALA A 78 8.06 -6.19 -6.50
CA ALA A 78 9.49 -6.46 -6.46
C ALA A 78 9.79 -7.97 -6.27
N ASP A 79 9.06 -8.66 -5.40
CA ASP A 79 9.18 -10.10 -5.16
C ASP A 79 8.80 -10.90 -6.41
N ALA A 80 7.73 -10.50 -7.09
CA ALA A 80 7.29 -11.11 -8.34
C ALA A 80 8.34 -10.96 -9.47
N LEU A 81 9.01 -9.80 -9.54
CA LEU A 81 10.13 -9.60 -10.47
C LEU A 81 11.32 -10.51 -10.13
N GLY A 82 11.68 -10.63 -8.85
CA GLY A 82 12.73 -11.51 -8.40
C GLY A 82 12.44 -12.98 -8.74
N ALA A 83 11.19 -13.41 -8.56
CA ALA A 83 10.74 -14.75 -8.92
C ALA A 83 10.76 -14.99 -10.44
N ALA A 84 10.35 -14.01 -11.23
CA ALA A 84 10.32 -14.06 -12.69
C ALA A 84 11.73 -14.06 -13.33
N ALA A 85 12.73 -13.55 -12.63
CA ALA A 85 14.14 -13.62 -13.06
C ALA A 85 14.77 -15.02 -12.87
N SER A 86 14.09 -15.92 -12.16
CA SER A 86 14.51 -17.32 -12.04
C SER A 86 14.05 -18.12 -13.27
N PRO A 87 14.81 -19.14 -13.72
CA PRO A 87 14.40 -20.00 -14.84
C PRO A 87 13.11 -20.74 -14.47
N SER A 88 11.97 -20.20 -14.85
CA SER A 88 10.67 -20.85 -14.72
C SER A 88 10.05 -20.99 -16.11
N ASP A 89 9.28 -22.07 -16.33
CA ASP A 89 8.56 -22.29 -17.57
C ASP A 89 7.33 -21.37 -17.74
N GLN A 90 7.07 -20.49 -16.77
CA GLN A 90 5.92 -19.57 -16.81
C GLN A 90 6.31 -18.21 -17.41
N PRO A 91 5.45 -17.62 -18.26
CA PRO A 91 5.62 -16.26 -18.71
C PRO A 91 5.73 -15.27 -17.54
N THR A 92 6.65 -14.32 -17.64
CA THR A 92 6.91 -13.30 -16.59
C THR A 92 5.65 -12.55 -16.16
N ALA A 93 4.79 -12.19 -17.13
CA ALA A 93 3.51 -11.51 -16.86
C ALA A 93 2.58 -12.36 -15.97
N GLN A 94 2.51 -13.67 -16.19
CA GLN A 94 1.66 -14.57 -15.41
C GLN A 94 2.17 -14.75 -13.98
N ALA A 95 3.49 -14.90 -13.78
CA ALA A 95 4.09 -15.00 -12.45
C ALA A 95 3.86 -13.72 -11.63
N MET A 96 4.04 -12.56 -12.26
CA MET A 96 3.77 -11.27 -11.63
C MET A 96 2.28 -11.05 -11.34
N ALA A 97 1.39 -11.49 -12.24
CA ALA A 97 -0.05 -11.42 -12.05
C ALA A 97 -0.51 -12.25 -10.85
N HIS A 98 0.04 -13.45 -10.70
CA HIS A 98 -0.23 -14.32 -9.54
C HIS A 98 0.16 -13.64 -8.22
N ALA A 99 1.37 -13.11 -8.11
CA ALA A 99 1.83 -12.42 -6.91
C ALA A 99 1.02 -11.16 -6.58
N LEU A 100 0.60 -10.38 -7.59
CA LEU A 100 -0.28 -9.23 -7.39
C LEU A 100 -1.69 -9.67 -6.96
N ALA A 101 -2.21 -10.75 -7.54
CA ALA A 101 -3.50 -11.29 -7.15
C ALA A 101 -3.50 -11.77 -5.70
N GLU A 102 -2.49 -12.50 -5.26
CA GLU A 102 -2.36 -12.91 -3.86
C GLU A 102 -2.40 -11.70 -2.91
N ASN A 103 -1.70 -10.62 -3.25
CA ASN A 103 -1.75 -9.39 -2.45
C ASN A 103 -3.13 -8.73 -2.38
N VAL A 104 -3.85 -8.70 -3.50
CA VAL A 104 -5.25 -8.23 -3.54
C VAL A 104 -6.15 -9.10 -2.68
N LEU A 105 -5.87 -10.42 -2.65
CA LEU A 105 -6.66 -11.39 -1.90
C LEU A 105 -6.40 -11.33 -0.38
N LEU A 106 -5.14 -11.06 0.02
CA LEU A 106 -4.73 -11.00 1.42
C LEU A 106 -5.05 -9.65 2.10
N GLY A 107 -5.24 -8.60 1.31
CA GLY A 107 -5.43 -7.23 1.78
C GLY A 107 -6.85 -6.85 2.22
N GLU A 108 -7.65 -7.77 2.74
CA GLU A 108 -9.11 -7.68 2.93
C GLU A 108 -9.66 -6.38 3.54
N ARG A 109 -8.94 -5.69 4.41
CA ARG A 109 -9.46 -4.49 5.10
C ARG A 109 -8.95 -3.15 4.54
N TRP A 110 -7.81 -3.10 3.92
CA TRP A 110 -7.22 -1.84 3.46
C TRP A 110 -8.00 -1.14 2.35
N PRO A 111 -8.60 -1.85 1.37
CA PRO A 111 -9.48 -1.22 0.39
C PRO A 111 -10.72 -0.58 1.03
N THR A 112 -11.33 -1.27 2.00
CA THR A 112 -12.47 -0.77 2.77
C THR A 112 -12.07 0.48 3.57
N LEU A 113 -10.92 0.46 4.24
CA LEU A 113 -10.37 1.59 4.99
C LEU A 113 -10.13 2.82 4.11
N LEU A 114 -9.59 2.62 2.91
CA LEU A 114 -9.42 3.71 1.96
C LEU A 114 -10.76 4.26 1.49
N GLY A 115 -11.77 3.40 1.34
CA GLY A 115 -13.15 3.80 1.06
C GLY A 115 -13.74 4.67 2.17
N GLU A 116 -13.58 4.26 3.43
CA GLU A 116 -13.99 5.06 4.61
C GLU A 116 -13.31 6.43 4.61
N PHE A 117 -11.99 6.49 4.38
CA PHE A 117 -11.25 7.74 4.35
C PHE A 117 -11.67 8.64 3.19
N ARG A 118 -11.93 8.08 1.99
CA ARG A 118 -12.46 8.83 0.84
C ARG A 118 -13.82 9.46 1.15
N ALA A 119 -14.68 8.77 1.88
CA ALA A 119 -15.96 9.33 2.31
C ALA A 119 -15.76 10.53 3.26
N VAL A 120 -14.77 10.48 4.15
CA VAL A 120 -14.40 11.63 5.01
C VAL A 120 -13.85 12.77 4.18
N VAL A 121 -12.92 12.52 3.26
CA VAL A 121 -12.33 13.53 2.34
C VAL A 121 -13.43 14.21 1.50
N ALA A 122 -14.47 13.48 1.10
CA ALA A 122 -15.60 14.05 0.35
C ALA A 122 -16.40 15.07 1.18
N GLN A 123 -16.45 14.90 2.50
CA GLN A 123 -17.17 15.78 3.43
C GLN A 123 -16.29 16.88 4.01
N GLU A 124 -14.97 16.68 4.06
CA GLU A 124 -14.00 17.62 4.63
C GLU A 124 -13.02 18.11 3.54
N PRO A 125 -13.33 19.22 2.85
CA PRO A 125 -12.49 19.74 1.76
C PRO A 125 -11.03 20.01 2.15
N ALA A 126 -10.76 20.32 3.43
CA ALA A 126 -9.42 20.53 3.96
C ALA A 126 -8.51 19.30 3.87
N LEU A 127 -9.08 18.09 3.71
CA LEU A 127 -8.33 16.85 3.57
C LEU A 127 -7.99 16.48 2.12
N ARG A 128 -8.45 17.26 1.14
CA ARG A 128 -8.23 16.95 -0.29
C ARG A 128 -6.77 16.98 -0.68
N ASP A 129 -6.03 17.96 -0.17
CA ASP A 129 -4.60 18.08 -0.45
C ASP A 129 -3.80 16.92 0.14
N LEU A 130 -4.10 16.54 1.39
CA LEU A 130 -3.51 15.36 2.03
C LEU A 130 -3.79 14.07 1.24
N TYR A 131 -5.03 13.91 0.78
CA TYR A 131 -5.39 12.74 -0.04
C TYR A 131 -4.70 12.76 -1.41
N ALA A 132 -4.62 13.91 -2.06
CA ALA A 132 -3.92 14.08 -3.34
C ALA A 132 -2.43 13.77 -3.20
N GLU A 133 -1.78 14.25 -2.13
CA GLU A 133 -0.38 13.96 -1.82
C GLU A 133 -0.15 12.47 -1.58
N LEU A 134 -1.02 11.81 -0.81
CA LEU A 134 -0.97 10.35 -0.61
C LEU A 134 -1.01 9.62 -1.96
N ARG A 135 -1.95 9.98 -2.84
CA ARG A 135 -2.10 9.34 -4.17
C ARG A 135 -0.90 9.60 -5.08
N LEU A 136 -0.37 10.82 -5.07
CA LEU A 136 0.82 11.17 -5.83
C LEU A 136 2.04 10.37 -5.37
N THR A 137 2.26 10.27 -4.07
CA THR A 137 3.37 9.50 -3.49
C THR A 137 3.29 8.01 -3.86
N GLN A 138 2.10 7.40 -3.76
CA GLN A 138 1.88 6.01 -4.16
C GLN A 138 2.16 5.77 -5.65
N ARG A 139 1.72 6.69 -6.52
CA ARG A 139 2.00 6.62 -7.95
C ARG A 139 3.49 6.73 -8.24
N THR A 140 4.20 7.69 -7.62
CA THR A 140 5.64 7.84 -7.77
C THR A 140 6.39 6.57 -7.37
N GLN A 141 6.00 5.92 -6.28
CA GLN A 141 6.59 4.64 -5.86
C GLN A 141 6.40 3.53 -6.91
N LEU A 142 5.24 3.46 -7.56
CA LEU A 142 5.01 2.51 -8.65
C LEU A 142 5.82 2.85 -9.91
N VAL A 143 5.93 4.13 -10.27
CA VAL A 143 6.81 4.56 -11.37
C VAL A 143 8.24 4.12 -11.12
N ASP A 144 8.75 4.32 -9.89
CA ASP A 144 10.10 3.91 -9.52
C ASP A 144 10.24 2.38 -9.49
N ALA A 145 9.21 1.64 -9.09
CA ALA A 145 9.20 0.19 -9.16
C ALA A 145 9.23 -0.31 -10.60
N LEU A 146 8.42 0.26 -11.50
CA LEU A 146 8.43 -0.05 -12.93
C LEU A 146 9.77 0.29 -13.59
N ARG A 147 10.39 1.41 -13.22
CA ARG A 147 11.71 1.78 -13.73
C ARG A 147 12.77 0.75 -13.34
N ARG A 148 12.80 0.33 -12.07
CA ARG A 148 13.70 -0.74 -11.61
C ARG A 148 13.38 -2.08 -12.27
N ALA A 149 12.10 -2.36 -12.51
CA ALA A 149 11.67 -3.54 -13.25
C ALA A 149 12.26 -3.59 -14.65
N GLY A 150 12.25 -2.46 -15.35
CA GLY A 150 12.80 -2.34 -16.70
C GLY A 150 14.32 -2.57 -16.80
N GLU A 151 15.04 -2.58 -15.67
CA GLU A 151 16.45 -2.97 -15.61
C GLU A 151 16.63 -4.52 -15.64
N GLN A 152 15.59 -5.27 -15.30
CA GLN A 152 15.62 -6.73 -15.16
C GLN A 152 14.82 -7.45 -16.23
N VAL A 153 13.70 -6.87 -16.65
CA VAL A 153 12.80 -7.42 -17.68
C VAL A 153 12.50 -6.36 -18.73
N PRO A 154 12.41 -6.73 -20.01
CA PRO A 154 12.13 -5.76 -21.08
C PRO A 154 10.71 -5.20 -20.92
N LEU A 155 10.59 -3.88 -20.90
CA LEU A 155 9.33 -3.16 -20.94
C LEU A 155 9.00 -2.82 -22.41
N ARG A 156 7.71 -2.70 -22.70
CA ARG A 156 7.23 -2.33 -24.03
C ARG A 156 7.82 -1.00 -24.50
N VAL A 157 8.32 -0.96 -25.72
CA VAL A 157 8.91 0.25 -26.30
C VAL A 157 7.88 1.38 -26.37
N GLY A 158 8.26 2.56 -25.88
CA GLY A 158 7.37 3.71 -25.83
C GLY A 158 6.36 3.71 -24.68
N LEU A 159 6.50 2.81 -23.71
CA LEU A 159 5.64 2.78 -22.53
C LEU A 159 5.78 4.07 -21.70
N ASP A 160 4.67 4.73 -21.45
CA ASP A 160 4.58 5.82 -20.48
C ASP A 160 4.44 5.22 -19.07
N LEU A 161 5.50 5.34 -18.26
CA LEU A 161 5.54 4.78 -16.90
C LEU A 161 4.50 5.41 -15.95
N GLU A 162 4.15 6.68 -16.14
CA GLU A 162 3.09 7.33 -15.35
C GLU A 162 1.72 6.73 -15.65
N VAL A 163 1.44 6.50 -16.93
CA VAL A 163 0.20 5.83 -17.36
C VAL A 163 0.15 4.39 -16.86
N ALA A 164 1.23 3.64 -17.02
CA ALA A 164 1.32 2.25 -16.57
C ALA A 164 1.16 2.14 -15.04
N ALA A 165 1.85 2.98 -14.26
CA ALA A 165 1.73 3.03 -12.81
C ALA A 165 0.30 3.40 -12.37
N THR A 166 -0.32 4.36 -13.05
CA THR A 166 -1.70 4.77 -12.76
C THR A 166 -2.68 3.64 -13.05
N LEU A 167 -2.51 2.93 -14.17
CA LEU A 167 -3.32 1.77 -14.54
C LEU A 167 -3.20 0.66 -13.51
N LEU A 168 -1.99 0.22 -13.17
CA LEU A 168 -1.73 -0.80 -12.16
C LEU A 168 -2.34 -0.43 -10.80
N HIS A 169 -2.12 0.81 -10.35
CA HIS A 169 -2.66 1.29 -9.08
C HIS A 169 -4.20 1.27 -9.07
N THR A 170 -4.81 1.69 -10.17
CA THR A 170 -6.28 1.69 -10.30
C THR A 170 -6.83 0.27 -10.34
N CYS A 171 -6.17 -0.64 -11.06
CA CYS A 171 -6.56 -2.05 -11.10
C CYS A 171 -6.45 -2.71 -9.72
N VAL A 172 -5.30 -2.59 -9.03
CA VAL A 172 -5.12 -3.14 -7.67
C VAL A 172 -6.23 -2.63 -6.75
N HIS A 173 -6.45 -1.31 -6.74
CA HIS A 173 -7.45 -0.71 -5.86
C HIS A 173 -8.88 -1.12 -6.23
N GLY A 174 -9.25 -1.04 -7.51
CA GLY A 174 -10.59 -1.41 -7.99
C GLY A 174 -10.91 -2.88 -7.72
N LEU A 175 -9.99 -3.78 -8.09
CA LEU A 175 -10.16 -5.21 -7.89
C LEU A 175 -10.26 -5.57 -6.40
N SER A 176 -9.48 -4.91 -5.53
CA SER A 176 -9.56 -5.12 -4.08
C SER A 176 -10.91 -4.69 -3.51
N VAL A 177 -11.46 -3.56 -3.96
CA VAL A 177 -12.78 -3.08 -3.53
C VAL A 177 -13.89 -4.03 -3.98
N GLU A 178 -13.91 -4.39 -5.27
CA GLU A 178 -14.93 -5.29 -5.82
C GLU A 178 -14.87 -6.67 -5.15
N ARG A 179 -13.66 -7.20 -4.95
CA ARG A 179 -13.53 -8.49 -4.28
C ARG A 179 -13.96 -8.45 -2.81
N SER A 180 -13.67 -7.38 -2.08
CA SER A 180 -14.11 -7.24 -0.69
C SER A 180 -15.62 -7.15 -0.55
N ALA A 181 -16.29 -6.59 -1.57
CA ALA A 181 -17.74 -6.44 -1.62
C ALA A 181 -18.46 -7.71 -2.12
N ALA A 182 -17.89 -8.40 -3.11
CA ALA A 182 -18.49 -9.55 -3.78
C ALA A 182 -17.44 -10.63 -4.12
N PRO A 183 -16.89 -11.35 -3.12
CA PRO A 183 -15.79 -12.31 -3.33
C PRO A 183 -16.12 -13.43 -4.32
N GLU A 184 -17.38 -13.89 -4.37
CA GLU A 184 -17.82 -14.92 -5.31
C GLU A 184 -17.90 -14.43 -6.76
N ALA A 185 -18.16 -13.12 -6.97
CA ALA A 185 -18.16 -12.51 -8.30
C ALA A 185 -16.76 -12.20 -8.82
N MET A 186 -15.76 -12.21 -7.94
CA MET A 186 -14.36 -11.92 -8.23
C MET A 186 -13.44 -13.09 -7.83
N PRO A 187 -13.59 -14.28 -8.45
CA PRO A 187 -12.74 -15.43 -8.14
C PRO A 187 -11.27 -15.15 -8.47
N THR A 188 -10.37 -15.82 -7.77
CA THR A 188 -8.90 -15.64 -7.91
C THR A 188 -8.44 -15.71 -9.36
N ALA A 189 -8.91 -16.70 -10.11
CA ALA A 189 -8.54 -16.85 -11.52
C ALA A 189 -8.95 -15.66 -12.41
N LEU A 190 -10.06 -14.98 -12.09
CA LEU A 190 -10.47 -13.77 -12.81
C LEU A 190 -9.52 -12.60 -12.46
N VAL A 191 -9.17 -12.44 -11.19
CA VAL A 191 -8.23 -11.39 -10.74
C VAL A 191 -6.86 -11.60 -11.36
N GLU A 192 -6.34 -12.82 -11.37
CA GLU A 192 -5.06 -13.17 -12.03
C GLU A 192 -5.12 -12.90 -13.54
N GLY A 193 -6.20 -13.29 -14.20
CA GLY A 193 -6.37 -13.05 -15.63
C GLY A 193 -6.38 -11.56 -15.98
N LEU A 194 -7.03 -10.73 -15.17
CA LEU A 194 -7.04 -9.28 -15.35
C LEU A 194 -5.65 -8.67 -15.17
N PHE A 195 -4.90 -9.06 -14.12
CA PHE A 195 -3.52 -8.62 -13.95
C PHE A 195 -2.62 -9.09 -15.08
N THR A 196 -2.77 -10.33 -15.56
CA THR A 196 -2.02 -10.85 -16.70
C THR A 196 -2.20 -9.94 -17.92
N GLN A 197 -3.43 -9.60 -18.27
CA GLN A 197 -3.71 -8.71 -19.41
C GLN A 197 -3.10 -7.32 -19.26
N VAL A 198 -3.13 -6.76 -18.03
CA VAL A 198 -2.51 -5.46 -17.74
C VAL A 198 -0.99 -5.55 -17.88
N LEU A 199 -0.37 -6.61 -17.35
CA LEU A 199 1.08 -6.79 -17.39
C LEU A 199 1.59 -7.12 -18.80
N GLU A 200 0.86 -7.88 -19.61
CA GLU A 200 1.15 -8.09 -21.03
C GLU A 200 1.12 -6.78 -21.84
N GLY A 201 0.34 -5.81 -21.40
CA GLY A 201 0.36 -4.45 -21.94
C GLY A 201 1.58 -3.62 -21.55
N ILE A 202 2.29 -3.99 -20.49
CA ILE A 202 3.44 -3.28 -19.92
C ILE A 202 4.77 -3.94 -20.32
N LEU A 203 4.82 -5.27 -20.29
CA LEU A 203 6.00 -6.06 -20.63
C LEU A 203 6.11 -6.26 -22.15
N ALA A 204 7.34 -6.45 -22.64
CA ALA A 204 7.62 -6.71 -24.05
C ALA A 204 7.53 -8.20 -24.38
#